data_3f3ff0e0c244c18d3bf6ae53d9833f21
#
_entry.id   3f3ff0e0c244c18d3bf6ae53d9833f21
#
_cell.length_a   1.000
_cell.length_b   1.000
_cell.length_c   1.000
_cell.angle_alpha   90.00
_cell.angle_beta   90.00
_cell.angle_gamma   90.00
#
_symmetry.space_group_name_H-M   'P 1'
#
loop_
_entity.id
_entity.type
_entity.pdbx_description
1 polymer ?
#
loop_
_entity_poly.entity_id
_entity_poly.type
_entity_poly.pdbx_seq_one_letter_code
_entity_poly.pdbx_strand_id
1 'polypeptide(L)'
;AAALLITTLTYNLAFAKEETPTLNQIYHVYVGNEYMGAVDSQETIANLILQKEEEARNQFKELTIDAGANIKVIPELVYHSKINNKETLTKVNSALVVEAEAYEVSVNGKTVAYLKDANEYEEVVKQLKLQYISEQQIEEWNNRNVSNIELQPLQLNENRIVDIYVLEDMKGQETKALPSEILTVDQVVELLKTGSVQQEIYTVQQGDVLGAIASKHNLKLAELLNLNPGLEETTLLKIGQQL
;
A
#
# COMPACT_ATOMS: atom_id res chain seq x y z
N ALA A 1 5.63 -12.47 -11.82
CA ALA A 1 6.84 -12.61 -12.66
C ALA A 1 7.05 -11.29 -13.39
N ALA A 2 8.00 -10.48 -12.90
CA ALA A 2 8.34 -9.22 -13.51
C ALA A 2 8.78 -9.43 -14.96
N ALA A 3 7.98 -8.94 -15.91
CA ALA A 3 8.33 -8.98 -17.31
C ALA A 3 9.34 -7.86 -17.61
N LEU A 4 10.61 -8.19 -17.60
CA LEU A 4 11.68 -7.30 -18.05
C LEU A 4 11.46 -7.01 -19.54
N LEU A 5 11.10 -5.78 -19.90
CA LEU A 5 10.92 -5.36 -21.28
C LEU A 5 12.31 -5.22 -21.94
N ILE A 6 12.72 -6.27 -22.65
CA ILE A 6 13.99 -6.32 -23.40
C ILE A 6 13.72 -5.86 -24.83
N THR A 7 14.21 -4.67 -25.18
CA THR A 7 14.33 -4.27 -26.58
C THR A 7 15.69 -4.76 -27.13
N THR A 8 15.69 -5.91 -27.79
CA THR A 8 16.88 -6.37 -28.52
C THR A 8 16.96 -5.68 -29.89
N LEU A 9 17.90 -4.76 -30.02
CA LEU A 9 18.30 -4.21 -31.33
C LEU A 9 19.42 -5.09 -31.89
N THR A 10 19.10 -5.95 -32.85
CA THR A 10 20.10 -6.75 -33.57
C THR A 10 20.61 -5.98 -34.79
N TYR A 11 21.85 -5.52 -34.73
CA TYR A 11 22.55 -5.00 -35.91
C TYR A 11 23.39 -6.10 -36.54
N ASN A 12 23.07 -6.49 -37.79
CA ASN A 12 23.97 -7.31 -38.63
C ASN A 12 24.91 -6.38 -39.36
N LEU A 13 26.17 -6.29 -38.88
CA LEU A 13 27.26 -5.63 -39.59
C LEU A 13 28.16 -6.70 -40.23
N ALA A 14 28.14 -6.79 -41.53
CA ALA A 14 29.09 -7.59 -42.29
C ALA A 14 30.33 -6.78 -42.58
N PHE A 15 31.49 -7.12 -41.99
CA PHE A 15 32.77 -6.51 -42.24
C PHE A 15 33.84 -7.51 -42.73
N ALA A 16 34.71 -7.04 -43.62
CA ALA A 16 35.86 -7.73 -44.12
C ALA A 16 36.96 -7.90 -43.02
N LYS A 17 37.73 -8.95 -43.20
CA LYS A 17 38.74 -9.49 -42.30
C LYS A 17 39.90 -8.51 -42.08
N GLU A 18 39.79 -7.61 -41.14
CA GLU A 18 40.88 -6.93 -40.43
C GLU A 18 40.52 -7.00 -38.93
N GLU A 19 41.52 -7.05 -38.04
CA GLU A 19 41.32 -7.17 -36.61
C GLU A 19 40.23 -6.20 -36.14
N THR A 20 39.01 -6.68 -36.10
CA THR A 20 37.86 -5.86 -35.69
C THR A 20 37.98 -5.57 -34.21
N PRO A 21 38.04 -4.29 -33.80
CA PRO A 21 37.99 -3.94 -32.41
C PRO A 21 36.70 -4.53 -31.84
N THR A 22 36.85 -5.40 -30.84
CA THR A 22 35.70 -6.02 -30.18
C THR A 22 34.96 -4.95 -29.39
N LEU A 23 33.74 -4.65 -29.85
CA LEU A 23 32.82 -3.81 -29.07
C LEU A 23 32.35 -4.59 -27.83
N ASN A 24 32.44 -3.95 -26.70
CA ASN A 24 31.90 -4.46 -25.46
C ASN A 24 30.45 -4.00 -25.30
N GLN A 25 29.55 -4.90 -24.92
CA GLN A 25 28.18 -4.53 -24.59
C GLN A 25 28.12 -4.15 -23.12
N ILE A 26 27.55 -2.99 -22.85
CA ILE A 26 27.21 -2.52 -21.51
C ILE A 26 25.72 -2.28 -21.40
N TYR A 27 25.21 -2.16 -20.18
CA TYR A 27 23.81 -2.01 -19.89
C TYR A 27 23.58 -0.82 -18.98
N HIS A 28 22.95 0.23 -19.51
CA HIS A 28 22.53 1.39 -18.75
C HIS A 28 21.31 1.07 -17.92
N VAL A 29 21.35 1.37 -16.63
CA VAL A 29 20.31 1.05 -15.67
C VAL A 29 19.61 2.32 -15.22
N TYR A 30 18.29 2.31 -15.29
CA TYR A 30 17.41 3.36 -14.81
C TYR A 30 16.40 2.77 -13.82
N VAL A 31 16.11 3.51 -12.75
CA VAL A 31 14.99 3.24 -11.83
C VAL A 31 14.02 4.40 -11.97
N GLY A 32 12.84 4.10 -12.48
CA GLY A 32 11.93 5.14 -12.96
C GLY A 32 12.54 5.93 -14.10
N ASN A 33 12.78 7.22 -13.86
CA ASN A 33 13.43 8.12 -14.81
C ASN A 33 14.87 8.51 -14.41
N GLU A 34 15.38 7.97 -13.31
CA GLU A 34 16.71 8.30 -12.79
C GLU A 34 17.75 7.31 -13.28
N TYR A 35 18.88 7.85 -13.79
CA TYR A 35 20.01 7.04 -14.24
C TYR A 35 20.86 6.59 -13.07
N MET A 36 21.03 5.28 -12.89
CA MET A 36 21.79 4.69 -11.79
C MET A 36 23.24 4.40 -12.14
N GLY A 37 23.54 4.23 -13.43
CA GLY A 37 24.88 3.85 -13.93
C GLY A 37 24.78 2.78 -15.00
N ALA A 38 25.93 2.17 -15.33
CA ALA A 38 25.99 1.05 -16.26
C ALA A 38 26.61 -0.19 -15.59
N VAL A 39 26.22 -1.36 -16.08
CA VAL A 39 26.76 -2.67 -15.69
C VAL A 39 27.23 -3.44 -16.92
N ASP A 40 28.12 -4.42 -16.71
CA ASP A 40 28.65 -5.29 -17.77
C ASP A 40 27.71 -6.45 -18.14
N SER A 41 26.75 -6.77 -17.28
CA SER A 41 25.79 -7.84 -17.51
C SER A 41 24.40 -7.47 -16.99
N GLN A 42 23.41 -7.74 -17.82
CA GLN A 42 21.99 -7.61 -17.45
C GLN A 42 21.62 -8.59 -16.33
N GLU A 43 22.24 -9.76 -16.32
CA GLU A 43 22.03 -10.80 -15.30
C GLU A 43 22.35 -10.28 -13.89
N THR A 44 23.32 -9.38 -13.76
CA THR A 44 23.68 -8.75 -12.49
C THR A 44 22.50 -7.98 -11.88
N ILE A 45 21.73 -7.28 -12.70
CA ILE A 45 20.52 -6.57 -12.24
C ILE A 45 19.39 -7.56 -11.95
N ALA A 46 19.19 -8.57 -12.81
CA ALA A 46 18.19 -9.59 -12.60
C ALA A 46 18.41 -10.33 -11.26
N ASN A 47 19.65 -10.69 -10.96
CA ASN A 47 19.99 -11.36 -9.70
C ASN A 47 19.74 -10.46 -8.48
N LEU A 48 19.99 -9.14 -8.57
CA LEU A 48 19.70 -8.21 -7.49
C LEU A 48 18.18 -8.14 -7.25
N ILE A 49 17.37 -8.07 -8.31
CA ILE A 49 15.90 -8.07 -8.20
C ILE A 49 15.42 -9.36 -7.53
N LEU A 50 15.88 -10.52 -8.02
CA LEU A 50 15.50 -11.82 -7.46
C LEU A 50 15.87 -11.94 -5.98
N GLN A 51 17.07 -11.46 -5.61
CA GLN A 51 17.49 -11.45 -4.20
C GLN A 51 16.54 -10.61 -3.35
N LYS A 52 16.17 -9.42 -3.82
CA LYS A 52 15.24 -8.53 -3.10
C LYS A 52 13.84 -9.12 -2.96
N GLU A 53 13.35 -9.74 -4.02
CA GLU A 53 12.07 -10.46 -3.96
C GLU A 53 12.12 -11.62 -2.95
N GLU A 54 13.21 -12.38 -2.94
CA GLU A 54 13.37 -13.51 -2.01
C GLU A 54 13.48 -13.03 -0.56
N GLU A 55 14.24 -11.98 -0.29
CA GLU A 55 14.31 -11.33 1.02
C GLU A 55 12.92 -10.90 1.51
N ALA A 56 12.15 -10.24 0.64
CA ALA A 56 10.79 -9.80 0.97
C ALA A 56 9.80 -10.96 1.14
N ARG A 57 9.84 -11.99 0.29
CA ARG A 57 9.01 -13.20 0.44
C ARG A 57 9.31 -13.96 1.73
N ASN A 58 10.56 -13.95 2.18
CA ASN A 58 10.93 -14.58 3.45
C ASN A 58 10.36 -13.82 4.66
N GLN A 59 10.26 -12.50 4.55
CA GLN A 59 9.70 -11.64 5.59
C GLN A 59 8.16 -11.61 5.55
N PHE A 60 7.57 -11.56 4.35
CA PHE A 60 6.13 -11.42 4.10
C PHE A 60 5.59 -12.65 3.35
N LYS A 61 5.58 -13.80 4.03
CA LYS A 61 5.36 -15.14 3.43
C LYS A 61 4.01 -15.30 2.71
N GLU A 62 3.02 -14.51 3.09
CA GLU A 62 1.65 -14.63 2.58
C GLU A 62 1.34 -13.63 1.45
N LEU A 63 2.28 -12.75 1.13
CA LEU A 63 2.09 -11.73 0.10
C LEU A 63 2.69 -12.14 -1.25
N THR A 64 2.04 -11.74 -2.32
CA THR A 64 2.58 -11.83 -3.68
C THR A 64 3.50 -10.65 -3.93
N ILE A 65 4.81 -10.88 -3.85
CA ILE A 65 5.83 -9.84 -3.97
C ILE A 65 6.20 -9.61 -5.43
N ASP A 66 6.34 -8.34 -5.79
CA ASP A 66 6.86 -7.87 -7.07
C ASP A 66 7.94 -6.80 -6.83
N ALA A 67 9.07 -6.92 -7.53
CA ALA A 67 10.14 -5.95 -7.45
C ALA A 67 10.66 -5.61 -8.84
N GLY A 68 11.20 -4.41 -9.01
CA GLY A 68 11.86 -4.01 -10.24
C GLY A 68 10.93 -3.61 -11.40
N ALA A 69 9.63 -3.46 -11.18
CA ALA A 69 8.69 -3.04 -12.21
C ALA A 69 9.05 -1.69 -12.85
N ASN A 70 9.77 -0.83 -12.11
CA ASN A 70 10.23 0.48 -12.54
C ASN A 70 11.68 0.49 -13.06
N ILE A 71 12.35 -0.67 -13.19
CA ILE A 71 13.72 -0.79 -13.72
C ILE A 71 13.69 -0.91 -15.24
N LYS A 72 14.52 -0.08 -15.89
CA LYS A 72 14.80 -0.17 -17.33
C LYS A 72 16.29 -0.44 -17.53
N VAL A 73 16.60 -1.42 -18.38
CA VAL A 73 17.95 -1.79 -18.74
C VAL A 73 18.11 -1.62 -20.25
N ILE A 74 19.02 -0.70 -20.66
CA ILE A 74 19.21 -0.33 -22.07
C ILE A 74 20.63 -0.75 -22.50
N PRO A 75 20.76 -1.67 -23.48
CA PRO A 75 22.07 -2.10 -23.97
C PRO A 75 22.73 -1.03 -24.86
N GLU A 76 24.03 -0.88 -24.75
CA GLU A 76 24.87 -0.07 -25.62
C GLU A 76 26.15 -0.82 -25.99
N LEU A 77 26.62 -0.65 -27.26
CA LEU A 77 27.89 -1.20 -27.73
C LEU A 77 28.96 -0.09 -27.67
N VAL A 78 30.05 -0.33 -26.93
CA VAL A 78 31.10 0.63 -26.70
C VAL A 78 32.50 0.03 -26.93
N TYR A 79 33.43 0.82 -27.40
CA TYR A 79 34.85 0.38 -27.55
C TYR A 79 35.57 0.29 -26.20
N HIS A 80 35.32 1.27 -25.33
CA HIS A 80 35.89 1.33 -23.98
C HIS A 80 34.85 1.81 -23.02
N SER A 81 34.68 1.13 -21.91
CA SER A 81 33.76 1.52 -20.85
C SER A 81 34.46 1.61 -19.51
N LYS A 82 34.14 2.66 -18.77
CA LYS A 82 34.44 2.74 -17.34
C LYS A 82 33.20 2.36 -16.59
N ILE A 83 33.02 1.06 -16.35
CA ILE A 83 31.88 0.53 -15.61
C ILE A 83 32.28 0.37 -14.16
N ASN A 84 31.36 0.70 -13.25
CA ASN A 84 31.50 0.41 -11.84
C ASN A 84 30.24 -0.33 -11.38
N ASN A 85 30.22 -1.65 -11.60
CA ASN A 85 29.08 -2.51 -11.20
C ASN A 85 28.72 -2.30 -9.73
N LYS A 86 29.70 -2.24 -8.83
CA LYS A 86 29.46 -2.09 -7.40
C LYS A 86 28.71 -0.80 -7.07
N GLU A 87 29.12 0.32 -7.65
CA GLU A 87 28.48 1.62 -7.44
C GLU A 87 27.06 1.61 -8.02
N THR A 88 26.90 1.13 -9.25
CA THR A 88 25.59 1.03 -9.91
C THR A 88 24.65 0.15 -9.11
N LEU A 89 25.08 -1.03 -8.69
CA LEU A 89 24.26 -1.94 -7.87
C LEU A 89 23.88 -1.32 -6.53
N THR A 90 24.78 -0.58 -5.88
CA THR A 90 24.47 0.12 -4.63
C THR A 90 23.36 1.14 -4.83
N LYS A 91 23.43 1.94 -5.90
CA LYS A 91 22.41 2.93 -6.25
C LYS A 91 21.06 2.25 -6.57
N VAL A 92 21.08 1.22 -7.41
CA VAL A 92 19.88 0.46 -7.76
C VAL A 92 19.25 -0.16 -6.51
N ASN A 93 20.05 -0.81 -5.65
CA ASN A 93 19.59 -1.42 -4.42
C ASN A 93 18.91 -0.42 -3.46
N SER A 94 19.40 0.81 -3.42
CA SER A 94 18.80 1.88 -2.58
C SER A 94 17.54 2.49 -3.17
N ALA A 95 17.39 2.46 -4.50
CA ALA A 95 16.26 3.03 -5.21
C ALA A 95 15.17 1.99 -5.57
N LEU A 96 15.51 0.70 -5.42
CA LEU A 96 14.59 -0.40 -5.72
C LEU A 96 13.49 -0.47 -4.67
N VAL A 97 12.27 -0.24 -5.12
CA VAL A 97 11.07 -0.43 -4.30
C VAL A 97 10.54 -1.84 -4.51
N VAL A 98 10.25 -2.53 -3.42
CA VAL A 98 9.57 -3.82 -3.41
C VAL A 98 8.12 -3.57 -3.05
N GLU A 99 7.22 -3.99 -3.93
CA GLU A 99 5.79 -3.87 -3.76
C GLU A 99 5.16 -5.26 -3.62
N ALA A 100 3.96 -5.30 -3.07
CA ALA A 100 3.12 -6.49 -3.06
C ALA A 100 1.79 -6.20 -3.74
N GLU A 101 1.19 -7.22 -4.34
CA GLU A 101 -0.23 -7.16 -4.70
C GLU A 101 -1.04 -6.92 -3.42
N ALA A 102 -1.96 -5.98 -3.49
CA ALA A 102 -2.74 -5.52 -2.34
C ALA A 102 -4.16 -5.16 -2.77
N TYR A 103 -5.03 -5.03 -1.78
CA TYR A 103 -6.39 -4.56 -1.97
C TYR A 103 -6.61 -3.29 -1.14
N GLU A 104 -6.75 -2.17 -1.82
CA GLU A 104 -6.99 -0.88 -1.19
C GLU A 104 -8.39 -0.84 -0.58
N VAL A 105 -8.48 -0.38 0.64
CA VAL A 105 -9.74 -0.07 1.32
C VAL A 105 -9.88 1.44 1.42
N SER A 106 -10.91 1.99 0.81
CA SER A 106 -11.24 3.41 0.88
C SER A 106 -12.59 3.64 1.55
N VAL A 107 -12.69 4.73 2.30
CA VAL A 107 -13.92 5.19 2.95
C VAL A 107 -14.16 6.64 2.54
N ASN A 108 -15.34 6.92 1.98
CA ASN A 108 -15.71 8.24 1.47
C ASN A 108 -14.66 8.81 0.49
N GLY A 109 -14.08 7.94 -0.36
CA GLY A 109 -13.08 8.28 -1.36
C GLY A 109 -11.67 8.56 -0.83
N LYS A 110 -11.39 8.24 0.44
CA LYS A 110 -10.04 8.31 1.02
C LYS A 110 -9.54 6.92 1.33
N THR A 111 -8.34 6.59 0.91
CA THR A 111 -7.64 5.36 1.28
C THR A 111 -7.42 5.33 2.78
N VAL A 112 -7.85 4.25 3.43
CA VAL A 112 -7.71 4.06 4.89
C VAL A 112 -6.80 2.91 5.26
N ALA A 113 -6.69 1.89 4.39
CA ALA A 113 -5.87 0.71 4.64
C ALA A 113 -5.57 -0.04 3.34
N TYR A 114 -4.60 -0.96 3.41
CA TYR A 114 -4.36 -1.98 2.41
C TYR A 114 -4.50 -3.35 3.07
N LEU A 115 -5.19 -4.26 2.39
CA LEU A 115 -5.36 -5.67 2.72
C LEU A 115 -4.62 -6.50 1.68
N LYS A 116 -4.48 -7.79 1.93
CA LYS A 116 -3.83 -8.73 1.03
C LYS A 116 -4.62 -8.94 -0.27
N ASP A 117 -5.95 -9.15 -0.15
CA ASP A 117 -6.81 -9.48 -1.27
C ASP A 117 -8.28 -9.09 -1.01
N ALA A 118 -9.14 -9.32 -2.02
CA ALA A 118 -10.57 -9.06 -1.95
C ALA A 118 -11.29 -9.92 -0.89
N ASN A 119 -10.81 -11.15 -0.60
CA ASN A 119 -11.46 -12.01 0.39
C ASN A 119 -11.28 -11.43 1.80
N GLU A 120 -10.10 -10.87 2.10
CA GLU A 120 -9.88 -10.18 3.37
C GLU A 120 -10.75 -8.92 3.50
N TYR A 121 -11.00 -8.20 2.40
CA TYR A 121 -11.94 -7.09 2.40
C TYR A 121 -13.37 -7.54 2.72
N GLU A 122 -13.84 -8.63 2.12
CA GLU A 122 -15.14 -9.21 2.42
C GLU A 122 -15.25 -9.64 3.88
N GLU A 123 -14.17 -10.22 4.43
CA GLU A 123 -14.10 -10.62 5.84
C GLU A 123 -14.14 -9.40 6.77
N VAL A 124 -13.46 -8.30 6.45
CA VAL A 124 -13.56 -7.02 7.19
C VAL A 124 -15.00 -6.53 7.22
N VAL A 125 -15.69 -6.50 6.06
CA VAL A 125 -17.09 -6.09 5.97
C VAL A 125 -18.00 -7.00 6.80
N LYS A 126 -17.75 -8.32 6.76
CA LYS A 126 -18.47 -9.30 7.57
C LYS A 126 -18.27 -9.04 9.06
N GLN A 127 -17.02 -8.85 9.50
CA GLN A 127 -16.70 -8.61 10.92
C GLN A 127 -17.26 -7.29 11.45
N LEU A 128 -17.34 -6.25 10.62
CA LEU A 128 -18.01 -5.00 10.99
C LEU A 128 -19.51 -5.22 11.21
N LYS A 129 -20.17 -6.03 10.37
CA LYS A 129 -21.59 -6.38 10.54
C LYS A 129 -21.83 -7.23 11.79
N LEU A 130 -20.95 -8.19 12.08
CA LEU A 130 -21.06 -9.08 13.24
C LEU A 130 -21.02 -8.37 14.60
N GLN A 131 -20.64 -7.11 14.65
CA GLN A 131 -20.73 -6.30 15.87
C GLN A 131 -22.16 -5.95 16.26
N TYR A 132 -23.08 -5.94 15.31
CA TYR A 132 -24.46 -5.50 15.49
C TYR A 132 -25.47 -6.63 15.33
N ILE A 133 -25.09 -7.70 14.63
CA ILE A 133 -25.97 -8.82 14.30
C ILE A 133 -25.21 -10.14 14.42
N SER A 134 -25.93 -11.25 14.59
CA SER A 134 -25.34 -12.59 14.66
C SER A 134 -24.98 -13.13 13.27
N GLU A 135 -24.07 -14.09 13.23
CA GLU A 135 -23.69 -14.80 11.99
C GLU A 135 -24.91 -15.49 11.36
N GLN A 136 -25.78 -16.11 12.17
CA GLN A 136 -27.02 -16.70 11.70
C GLN A 136 -27.92 -15.68 10.98
N GLN A 137 -28.02 -14.46 11.48
CA GLN A 137 -28.80 -13.39 10.84
C GLN A 137 -28.20 -12.94 9.51
N ILE A 138 -26.87 -12.91 9.39
CA ILE A 138 -26.17 -12.64 8.12
C ILE A 138 -26.47 -13.76 7.11
N GLU A 139 -26.38 -15.01 7.52
CA GLU A 139 -26.66 -16.17 6.67
C GLU A 139 -28.12 -16.18 6.20
N GLU A 140 -29.06 -15.93 7.08
CA GLU A 140 -30.48 -15.82 6.74
C GLU A 140 -30.75 -14.70 5.74
N TRP A 141 -30.08 -13.55 5.89
CA TRP A 141 -30.18 -12.42 4.96
C TRP A 141 -29.57 -12.76 3.60
N ASN A 142 -28.37 -13.36 3.57
CA ASN A 142 -27.72 -13.79 2.34
C ASN A 142 -28.57 -14.82 1.57
N ASN A 143 -29.07 -15.82 2.25
CA ASN A 143 -29.90 -16.89 1.65
C ASN A 143 -31.19 -16.34 1.03
N ARG A 144 -31.79 -15.34 1.67
CA ARG A 144 -32.98 -14.67 1.12
C ARG A 144 -32.68 -13.90 -0.16
N ASN A 145 -31.59 -13.15 -0.18
CA ASN A 145 -31.22 -12.33 -1.33
C ASN A 145 -30.83 -13.18 -2.55
N VAL A 146 -30.10 -14.29 -2.34
CA VAL A 146 -29.72 -15.21 -3.42
C VAL A 146 -30.93 -15.97 -3.99
N SER A 147 -31.89 -16.33 -3.14
CA SER A 147 -33.01 -17.19 -3.53
C SER A 147 -34.23 -16.43 -4.02
N ASN A 148 -34.21 -15.10 -4.03
CA ASN A 148 -35.35 -14.25 -4.39
C ASN A 148 -36.68 -14.69 -3.72
N ILE A 149 -36.58 -15.15 -2.45
CA ILE A 149 -37.71 -15.72 -1.69
C ILE A 149 -38.64 -14.57 -1.30
N GLU A 150 -39.92 -14.71 -1.68
CA GLU A 150 -40.95 -13.77 -1.27
C GLU A 150 -41.10 -13.82 0.26
N LEU A 151 -40.94 -12.65 0.89
CA LEU A 151 -40.98 -12.53 2.35
C LEU A 151 -42.40 -12.82 2.86
N GLN A 152 -42.54 -13.83 3.71
CA GLN A 152 -43.79 -14.08 4.42
C GLN A 152 -44.16 -12.88 5.32
N PRO A 153 -45.43 -12.56 5.49
CA PRO A 153 -45.88 -11.53 6.42
C PRO A 153 -45.33 -11.78 7.84
N LEU A 154 -44.89 -10.71 8.51
CA LEU A 154 -44.47 -10.79 9.91
C LEU A 154 -45.62 -11.17 10.83
N GLN A 155 -45.34 -12.04 11.80
CA GLN A 155 -46.34 -12.34 12.88
C GLN A 155 -46.24 -11.30 14.00
N LEU A 156 -47.22 -11.32 14.88
CA LEU A 156 -47.27 -10.40 16.01
C LEU A 156 -46.04 -10.59 16.91
N ASN A 157 -45.30 -9.52 17.17
CA ASN A 157 -44.04 -9.49 17.92
C ASN A 157 -42.82 -10.17 17.21
N GLU A 158 -42.91 -10.46 15.93
CA GLU A 158 -41.78 -10.91 15.13
C GLU A 158 -40.97 -9.72 14.60
N ASN A 159 -39.66 -9.79 14.73
CA ASN A 159 -38.71 -8.82 14.14
C ASN A 159 -37.89 -9.50 13.05
N ARG A 160 -37.66 -8.78 11.96
CA ARG A 160 -36.86 -9.28 10.84
C ARG A 160 -35.90 -8.22 10.37
N ILE A 161 -34.64 -8.60 10.13
CA ILE A 161 -33.65 -7.75 9.44
C ILE A 161 -34.02 -7.72 7.97
N VAL A 162 -34.32 -6.52 7.46
CA VAL A 162 -34.71 -6.32 6.06
C VAL A 162 -33.47 -6.07 5.21
N ASP A 163 -32.53 -5.27 5.71
CA ASP A 163 -31.29 -4.93 5.02
C ASP A 163 -30.15 -4.65 6.00
N ILE A 164 -28.92 -4.83 5.53
CA ILE A 164 -27.70 -4.65 6.31
C ILE A 164 -26.69 -3.95 5.41
N TYR A 165 -26.42 -2.68 5.67
CA TYR A 165 -25.45 -1.91 4.90
C TYR A 165 -24.59 -1.05 5.82
N VAL A 166 -23.40 -0.70 5.31
CA VAL A 166 -22.52 0.29 5.94
C VAL A 166 -22.95 1.66 5.43
N LEU A 167 -23.09 2.64 6.34
CA LEU A 167 -23.54 3.99 5.97
C LEU A 167 -22.49 4.76 5.16
N GLU A 168 -21.23 4.54 5.48
CA GLU A 168 -20.11 5.14 4.77
C GLU A 168 -19.93 4.49 3.41
N ASP A 169 -19.52 5.29 2.40
CA ASP A 169 -19.16 4.80 1.08
C ASP A 169 -17.81 4.06 1.15
N MET A 170 -17.88 2.77 1.48
CA MET A 170 -16.72 1.88 1.61
C MET A 170 -16.51 1.12 0.31
N LYS A 171 -15.30 1.20 -0.25
CA LYS A 171 -14.91 0.56 -1.50
C LYS A 171 -13.57 -0.14 -1.36
N GLY A 172 -13.42 -1.18 -2.16
CA GLY A 172 -12.17 -1.90 -2.30
C GLY A 172 -11.75 -1.98 -3.78
N GLN A 173 -10.46 -1.93 -4.05
CA GLN A 173 -9.90 -2.12 -5.40
C GLN A 173 -8.53 -2.76 -5.35
N GLU A 174 -8.21 -3.54 -6.39
CA GLU A 174 -6.87 -4.11 -6.56
C GLU A 174 -5.84 -3.00 -6.78
N THR A 175 -4.71 -3.10 -6.13
CA THR A 175 -3.60 -2.15 -6.21
C THR A 175 -2.28 -2.82 -5.87
N LYS A 176 -1.20 -2.04 -5.81
CA LYS A 176 0.08 -2.43 -5.20
C LYS A 176 0.37 -1.50 -4.03
N ALA A 177 0.98 -2.05 -2.99
CA ALA A 177 1.40 -1.32 -1.80
C ALA A 177 2.74 -1.82 -1.28
N LEU A 178 3.38 -1.07 -0.39
CA LEU A 178 4.54 -1.59 0.32
C LEU A 178 4.09 -2.74 1.23
N PRO A 179 4.82 -3.87 1.27
CA PRO A 179 4.45 -5.02 2.10
C PRO A 179 4.23 -4.67 3.58
N SER A 180 4.93 -3.65 4.08
CA SER A 180 4.81 -3.15 5.45
C SER A 180 3.54 -2.33 5.73
N GLU A 181 2.83 -1.90 4.69
CA GLU A 181 1.59 -1.13 4.77
C GLU A 181 0.34 -2.01 4.71
N ILE A 182 0.51 -3.29 4.33
CA ILE A 182 -0.59 -4.24 4.26
C ILE A 182 -0.93 -4.72 5.67
N LEU A 183 -2.16 -4.48 6.09
CA LEU A 183 -2.68 -4.79 7.41
C LEU A 183 -3.46 -6.10 7.40
N THR A 184 -3.60 -6.72 8.57
CA THR A 184 -4.49 -7.86 8.75
C THR A 184 -5.95 -7.42 8.88
N VAL A 185 -6.88 -8.36 8.68
CA VAL A 185 -8.31 -8.13 8.85
C VAL A 185 -8.63 -7.50 10.21
N ASP A 186 -8.07 -8.04 11.30
CA ASP A 186 -8.32 -7.54 12.65
C ASP A 186 -7.82 -6.10 12.84
N GLN A 187 -6.65 -5.76 12.27
CA GLN A 187 -6.11 -4.40 12.33
C GLN A 187 -7.00 -3.41 11.59
N VAL A 188 -7.50 -3.80 10.40
CA VAL A 188 -8.38 -2.92 9.61
C VAL A 188 -9.75 -2.78 10.29
N VAL A 189 -10.30 -3.85 10.85
CA VAL A 189 -11.54 -3.79 11.62
C VAL A 189 -11.39 -2.86 12.83
N GLU A 190 -10.30 -2.95 13.58
CA GLU A 190 -10.04 -2.07 14.72
C GLU A 190 -9.83 -0.61 14.29
N LEU A 191 -9.10 -0.39 13.18
CA LEU A 191 -8.92 0.93 12.58
C LEU A 191 -10.26 1.57 12.18
N LEU A 192 -11.16 0.80 11.57
CA LEU A 192 -12.46 1.29 11.13
C LEU A 192 -13.43 1.54 12.30
N LYS A 193 -13.29 0.79 13.42
CA LYS A 193 -14.05 1.00 14.65
C LYS A 193 -13.64 2.25 15.39
N THR A 194 -12.33 2.45 15.53
CA THR A 194 -11.75 3.56 16.31
C THR A 194 -11.64 4.85 15.51
N GLY A 195 -11.78 4.74 14.20
CA GLY A 195 -11.44 5.79 13.24
C GLY A 195 -9.95 5.85 12.97
N SER A 196 -9.55 6.27 11.78
CA SER A 196 -8.16 6.61 11.53
C SER A 196 -7.83 7.85 12.35
N VAL A 197 -6.94 7.71 13.33
CA VAL A 197 -6.35 8.87 14.00
C VAL A 197 -5.43 9.54 12.97
N GLN A 198 -6.00 10.44 12.18
CA GLN A 198 -5.18 11.31 11.36
C GLN A 198 -4.49 12.27 12.33
N GLN A 199 -3.17 12.16 12.47
CA GLN A 199 -2.40 13.13 13.24
C GLN A 199 -2.47 14.47 12.52
N GLU A 200 -3.34 15.36 13.00
CA GLU A 200 -3.40 16.75 12.58
C GLU A 200 -2.61 17.57 13.58
N ILE A 201 -1.55 18.24 13.11
CA ILE A 201 -0.80 19.16 13.97
C ILE A 201 -1.52 20.50 13.97
N TYR A 202 -2.13 20.86 15.09
CA TYR A 202 -2.77 22.15 15.28
C TYR A 202 -1.79 23.15 15.93
N THR A 203 -1.69 24.33 15.35
CA THR A 203 -0.90 25.44 15.92
C THR A 203 -1.81 26.37 16.70
N VAL A 204 -1.58 26.48 18.01
CA VAL A 204 -2.36 27.29 18.95
C VAL A 204 -2.36 28.77 18.53
N GLN A 205 -3.54 29.37 18.48
CA GLN A 205 -3.76 30.75 18.13
C GLN A 205 -4.17 31.58 19.38
N GLN A 206 -4.19 32.89 19.24
CA GLN A 206 -4.60 33.78 20.31
C GLN A 206 -6.08 33.53 20.67
N GLY A 207 -6.35 33.27 21.96
CA GLY A 207 -7.70 33.01 22.45
C GLY A 207 -8.10 31.55 22.52
N ASP A 208 -7.24 30.65 22.03
CA ASP A 208 -7.51 29.21 22.08
C ASP A 208 -7.46 28.66 23.51
N VAL A 209 -8.37 27.73 23.77
CA VAL A 209 -8.41 26.89 24.98
C VAL A 209 -8.56 25.43 24.60
N LEU A 210 -7.97 24.52 25.38
CA LEU A 210 -7.93 23.07 25.08
C LEU A 210 -9.30 22.48 24.74
N GLY A 211 -10.34 22.84 25.51
CA GLY A 211 -11.71 22.34 25.27
C GLY A 211 -12.31 22.81 23.96
N ALA A 212 -12.03 24.05 23.55
CA ALA A 212 -12.51 24.59 22.27
C ALA A 212 -11.78 23.96 21.09
N ILE A 213 -10.45 23.74 21.21
CA ILE A 213 -9.66 23.04 20.19
C ILE A 213 -10.16 21.60 20.03
N ALA A 214 -10.34 20.86 21.13
CA ALA A 214 -10.86 19.51 21.10
C ALA A 214 -12.21 19.44 20.37
N SER A 215 -13.17 20.29 20.76
CA SER A 215 -14.50 20.35 20.13
C SER A 215 -14.45 20.70 18.65
N LYS A 216 -13.57 21.62 18.23
CA LYS A 216 -13.37 22.01 16.83
C LYS A 216 -12.89 20.85 15.96
N HIS A 217 -12.12 19.92 16.52
CA HIS A 217 -11.58 18.74 15.85
C HIS A 217 -12.36 17.46 16.16
N ASN A 218 -13.59 17.57 16.68
CA ASN A 218 -14.47 16.45 17.04
C ASN A 218 -13.86 15.47 18.04
N LEU A 219 -12.98 15.97 18.92
CA LEU A 219 -12.36 15.21 20.00
C LEU A 219 -12.98 15.58 21.36
N LYS A 220 -12.98 14.62 22.28
CA LYS A 220 -13.17 14.92 23.70
C LYS A 220 -11.88 15.50 24.27
N LEU A 221 -11.99 16.37 25.28
CA LEU A 221 -10.81 16.95 25.93
C LEU A 221 -9.80 15.89 26.42
N ALA A 222 -10.32 14.79 27.00
CA ALA A 222 -9.47 13.68 27.43
C ALA A 222 -8.69 13.02 26.29
N GLU A 223 -9.26 12.92 25.10
CA GLU A 223 -8.61 12.38 23.90
C GLU A 223 -7.51 13.31 23.42
N LEU A 224 -7.77 14.62 23.37
CA LEU A 224 -6.75 15.61 23.03
C LEU A 224 -5.57 15.58 24.02
N LEU A 225 -5.83 15.43 25.32
CA LEU A 225 -4.79 15.32 26.35
C LEU A 225 -3.97 14.04 26.21
N ASN A 226 -4.61 12.91 25.88
CA ASN A 226 -3.92 11.64 25.64
C ASN A 226 -2.99 11.70 24.42
N LEU A 227 -3.38 12.45 23.38
CA LEU A 227 -2.56 12.68 22.19
C LEU A 227 -1.38 13.64 22.43
N ASN A 228 -1.41 14.39 23.53
CA ASN A 228 -0.39 15.39 23.88
C ASN A 228 0.20 15.11 25.28
N PRO A 229 1.09 14.11 25.43
CA PRO A 229 1.68 13.77 26.71
C PRO A 229 2.38 14.98 27.36
N GLY A 230 2.05 15.28 28.59
CA GLY A 230 2.59 16.42 29.33
C GLY A 230 1.67 17.66 29.38
N LEU A 231 0.50 17.61 28.74
CA LEU A 231 -0.55 18.59 28.93
C LEU A 231 -1.55 18.11 29.99
N GLU A 232 -2.01 19.04 30.80
CA GLU A 232 -3.09 18.86 31.77
C GLU A 232 -4.27 19.77 31.39
N GLU A 233 -5.46 19.47 31.87
CA GLU A 233 -6.67 20.26 31.60
C GLU A 233 -6.52 21.75 31.93
N THR A 234 -5.68 22.05 32.91
CA THR A 234 -5.38 23.42 33.41
C THR A 234 -4.16 24.05 32.75
N THR A 235 -3.52 23.36 31.79
CA THR A 235 -2.31 23.88 31.13
C THR A 235 -2.62 25.13 30.32
N LEU A 236 -1.88 26.20 30.56
CA LEU A 236 -1.96 27.42 29.76
C LEU A 236 -1.24 27.22 28.42
N LEU A 237 -1.99 27.33 27.35
CA LEU A 237 -1.45 27.22 26.00
C LEU A 237 -0.63 28.45 25.61
N LYS A 238 0.47 28.24 24.88
CA LYS A 238 1.27 29.30 24.28
C LYS A 238 0.91 29.48 22.84
N ILE A 239 0.76 30.72 22.36
CA ILE A 239 0.56 31.00 20.95
C ILE A 239 1.73 30.44 20.14
N GLY A 240 1.43 29.69 19.06
CA GLY A 240 2.43 28.98 18.26
C GLY A 240 2.82 27.59 18.78
N GLN A 241 2.30 27.16 19.94
CA GLN A 241 2.46 25.79 20.41
C GLN A 241 1.78 24.82 19.46
N GLN A 242 2.42 23.68 19.21
CA GLN A 242 1.82 22.57 18.43
C GLN A 242 1.16 21.56 19.37
N LEU A 243 -0.01 21.14 18.98
CA LEU A 243 -0.81 20.11 19.63
C LEU A 243 -1.09 18.98 18.65
#